data_6e55211a198817bdfafbcb4c576a5442
#
_entry.id   6e55211a198817bdfafbcb4c576a5442
#
_cell.length_a   1.000
_cell.length_b   1.000
_cell.length_c   1.000
_cell.angle_alpha   90.00
_cell.angle_beta   90.00
_cell.angle_gamma   90.00
#
_symmetry.space_group_name_H-M   'P 1'
#
loop_
_entity.id
_entity.type
_entity.pdbx_description
1 polymer ?
#
loop_
_entity_poly.entity_id
_entity_poly.type
_entity_poly.pdbx_seq_one_letter_code
_entity_poly.pdbx_strand_id
1 'polypeptide(L)'
;MSKQATEFQKKAMSKIYRGKAIFKPLNTCWIDENVACIREYVANIFFYRKNGTTVMIDAGYNYERLEGKMKWLGISPSDISHILITHQDTDHIGAVESDSQGLFKNAMLYIGKIENQYLIGKVRRKVMWHMYKLPQVTIHNKKTLLDDNEVFYINDIKIECFLVPGHTWGHMVYSVSYTHLTLPTIA
;
A
#
# COMPACT_ATOMS: atom_id res chain seq x y z
N MET A 1 -9.83 -20.17 -0.86
CA MET A 1 -10.56 -19.44 -1.93
C MET A 1 -10.01 -18.03 -1.96
N SER A 2 -9.29 -17.71 -3.01
CA SER A 2 -8.79 -16.39 -3.35
C SER A 2 -9.93 -15.37 -3.27
N LYS A 3 -9.74 -14.32 -2.51
CA LYS A 3 -10.70 -13.22 -2.47
C LYS A 3 -10.13 -12.02 -3.22
N GLN A 4 -9.75 -12.25 -4.47
CA GLN A 4 -9.70 -11.13 -5.38
C GLN A 4 -11.04 -10.39 -5.28
N ALA A 5 -10.98 -9.06 -5.33
CA ALA A 5 -12.18 -8.27 -5.40
C ALA A 5 -13.11 -8.85 -6.45
N THR A 6 -14.30 -9.27 -6.01
CA THR A 6 -15.30 -9.79 -6.94
C THR A 6 -15.57 -8.75 -8.02
N GLU A 7 -16.01 -9.17 -9.19
CA GLU A 7 -16.41 -8.24 -10.27
C GLU A 7 -17.43 -7.20 -9.77
N PHE A 8 -18.27 -7.59 -8.83
CA PHE A 8 -19.19 -6.67 -8.15
C PHE A 8 -18.44 -5.57 -7.36
N GLN A 9 -17.42 -5.95 -6.58
CA GLN A 9 -16.62 -4.99 -5.82
C GLN A 9 -15.83 -4.06 -6.75
N LYS A 10 -15.22 -4.59 -7.81
CA LYS A 10 -14.55 -3.79 -8.85
C LYS A 10 -15.52 -2.79 -9.48
N LYS A 11 -16.75 -3.23 -9.81
CA LYS A 11 -17.79 -2.38 -10.40
C LYS A 11 -18.31 -1.34 -9.42
N ALA A 12 -18.49 -1.71 -8.15
CA ALA A 12 -18.88 -0.77 -7.10
C ALA A 12 -17.81 0.30 -6.87
N MET A 13 -16.54 -0.10 -6.74
CA MET A 13 -15.42 0.83 -6.61
C MET A 13 -15.29 1.76 -7.81
N SER A 14 -15.48 1.24 -9.02
CA SER A 14 -15.46 2.08 -10.24
C SER A 14 -16.60 3.11 -10.28
N LYS A 15 -17.75 2.81 -9.69
CA LYS A 15 -18.88 3.75 -9.58
C LYS A 15 -18.63 4.81 -8.51
N ILE A 16 -18.09 4.44 -7.36
CA ILE A 16 -17.66 5.39 -6.32
C ILE A 16 -16.65 6.36 -6.92
N TYR A 17 -15.74 5.87 -7.73
CA TYR A 17 -14.74 6.67 -8.41
C TYR A 17 -15.32 7.60 -9.48
N ARG A 18 -16.32 7.17 -10.25
CA ARG A 18 -16.98 7.96 -11.28
C ARG A 18 -18.04 8.91 -10.73
N GLY A 19 -18.57 8.61 -9.56
CA GLY A 19 -19.44 9.52 -8.83
C GLY A 19 -18.66 10.76 -8.41
N LYS A 20 -19.30 11.88 -8.13
CA LYS A 20 -18.68 13.12 -7.63
C LYS A 20 -17.87 12.80 -6.37
N ALA A 21 -16.61 12.39 -6.57
CA ALA A 21 -15.83 11.64 -5.61
C ALA A 21 -15.52 12.48 -4.39
N ILE A 22 -15.80 11.92 -3.25
CA ILE A 22 -15.29 12.34 -1.94
C ILE A 22 -13.76 12.23 -1.95
N PHE A 23 -13.22 11.23 -2.67
CA PHE A 23 -11.79 10.97 -2.80
C PHE A 23 -11.25 11.49 -4.14
N LYS A 24 -10.18 12.26 -4.09
CA LYS A 24 -9.49 12.81 -5.28
C LYS A 24 -8.02 12.39 -5.30
N PRO A 25 -7.72 11.10 -5.52
CA PRO A 25 -6.34 10.66 -5.60
C PRO A 25 -5.62 11.35 -6.78
N LEU A 26 -4.31 11.57 -6.62
CA LEU A 26 -3.45 12.13 -7.65
C LEU A 26 -3.48 11.26 -8.91
N ASN A 27 -3.33 11.87 -10.06
CA ASN A 27 -3.21 11.11 -11.29
C ASN A 27 -1.90 10.33 -11.34
N THR A 28 -1.91 9.20 -12.05
CA THR A 28 -0.70 8.41 -12.28
C THR A 28 0.34 9.25 -13.02
N CYS A 29 1.48 9.50 -12.41
CA CYS A 29 2.59 10.27 -12.99
C CYS A 29 3.88 10.12 -12.19
N TRP A 30 4.98 10.54 -12.76
CA TRP A 30 6.15 10.96 -12.00
C TRP A 30 5.87 12.34 -11.42
N ILE A 31 6.03 12.50 -10.11
CA ILE A 31 5.87 13.77 -9.38
C ILE A 31 7.16 14.58 -9.52
N ASP A 32 8.29 13.90 -9.39
CA ASP A 32 9.63 14.41 -9.64
C ASP A 32 10.54 13.29 -10.16
N GLU A 33 11.83 13.49 -10.18
CA GLU A 33 12.83 12.52 -10.67
C GLU A 33 12.91 11.24 -9.81
N ASN A 34 12.49 11.31 -8.55
CA ASN A 34 12.63 10.21 -7.57
C ASN A 34 11.28 9.64 -7.14
N VAL A 35 10.19 10.40 -7.28
CA VAL A 35 8.87 10.06 -6.76
C VAL A 35 7.87 9.86 -7.88
N ALA A 36 7.28 8.69 -7.92
CA ALA A 36 6.13 8.42 -8.79
C ALA A 36 4.89 8.07 -7.96
N CYS A 37 3.71 8.31 -8.52
CA CYS A 37 2.47 7.83 -7.95
C CYS A 37 1.61 7.10 -8.98
N ILE A 38 0.89 6.11 -8.51
CA ILE A 38 -0.15 5.42 -9.27
C ILE A 38 -1.48 5.70 -8.61
N ARG A 39 -2.42 6.14 -9.43
CA ARG A 39 -3.82 6.29 -9.02
C ARG A 39 -4.52 4.95 -9.08
N GLU A 40 -4.91 4.43 -7.94
CA GLU A 40 -5.86 3.33 -7.87
C GLU A 40 -7.31 3.87 -7.84
N TYR A 41 -8.28 3.15 -7.29
CA TYR A 41 -9.68 3.60 -7.30
C TYR A 41 -9.89 4.85 -6.42
N VAL A 42 -9.50 4.76 -5.15
CA VAL A 42 -9.73 5.78 -4.13
C VAL A 42 -8.45 6.20 -3.41
N ALA A 43 -7.36 5.53 -3.69
CA ALA A 43 -6.05 5.71 -3.05
C ALA A 43 -4.95 5.95 -4.09
N ASN A 44 -3.80 6.36 -3.61
CA ASN A 44 -2.58 6.37 -4.38
C ASN A 44 -1.60 5.32 -3.85
N ILE A 45 -0.77 4.81 -4.74
CA ILE A 45 0.40 4.01 -4.44
C ILE A 45 1.59 4.87 -4.81
N PHE A 46 2.58 4.98 -3.93
CA PHE A 46 3.76 5.77 -4.20
C PHE A 46 4.99 4.89 -4.41
N PHE A 47 5.91 5.40 -5.20
CA PHE A 47 7.22 4.81 -5.44
C PHE A 47 8.27 5.86 -5.16
N TYR A 48 9.28 5.49 -4.40
CA TYR A 48 10.47 6.30 -4.22
C TYR A 48 11.67 5.54 -4.78
N ARG A 49 12.39 6.17 -5.70
CA ARG A 49 13.57 5.58 -6.36
C ARG A 49 14.81 6.42 -6.06
N LYS A 50 15.87 5.74 -5.63
CA LYS A 50 17.17 6.35 -5.40
C LYS A 50 18.28 5.34 -5.63
N ASN A 51 19.31 5.73 -6.37
CA ASN A 51 20.52 4.93 -6.60
C ASN A 51 20.22 3.46 -6.97
N GLY A 52 19.26 3.23 -7.88
CA GLY A 52 18.85 1.90 -8.31
C GLY A 52 17.94 1.13 -7.34
N THR A 53 17.63 1.68 -6.18
CA THR A 53 16.69 1.10 -5.21
C THR A 53 15.31 1.73 -5.40
N THR A 54 14.27 0.91 -5.52
CA THR A 54 12.89 1.38 -5.57
C THR A 54 12.11 0.81 -4.38
N VAL A 55 11.55 1.70 -3.58
CA VAL A 55 10.65 1.38 -2.46
C VAL A 55 9.23 1.71 -2.88
N MET A 56 8.30 0.81 -2.65
CA MET A 56 6.87 1.01 -2.89
C MET A 56 6.15 1.26 -1.57
N ILE A 57 5.24 2.23 -1.52
CA ILE A 57 4.37 2.52 -0.39
C ILE A 57 2.95 2.16 -0.79
N ASP A 58 2.37 1.21 -0.07
CA ASP A 58 1.14 0.50 -0.37
C ASP A 58 1.18 -0.26 -1.71
N ALA A 59 0.23 -1.16 -1.91
CA ALA A 59 0.18 -2.05 -3.07
C ALA A 59 -1.17 -2.04 -3.78
N GLY A 60 -2.06 -1.14 -3.39
CA GLY A 60 -3.35 -0.96 -4.04
C GLY A 60 -4.30 -2.15 -3.94
N TYR A 61 -5.38 -2.05 -4.69
CA TYR A 61 -6.50 -2.99 -4.62
C TYR A 61 -6.37 -4.15 -5.62
N ASN A 62 -5.81 -3.90 -6.80
CA ASN A 62 -5.81 -4.85 -7.90
C ASN A 62 -4.45 -4.91 -8.58
N TYR A 63 -3.82 -6.07 -8.53
CA TYR A 63 -2.47 -6.26 -9.07
C TYR A 63 -2.38 -6.06 -10.59
N GLU A 64 -3.40 -6.44 -11.37
CA GLU A 64 -3.39 -6.29 -12.83
C GLU A 64 -3.38 -4.81 -13.24
N ARG A 65 -4.18 -4.00 -12.55
CA ARG A 65 -4.19 -2.54 -12.77
C ARG A 65 -2.88 -1.89 -12.36
N LEU A 66 -2.34 -2.33 -11.22
CA LEU A 66 -1.06 -1.84 -10.71
C LEU A 66 0.05 -2.16 -11.70
N GLU A 67 0.17 -3.41 -12.13
CA GLU A 67 1.17 -3.84 -13.10
C GLU A 67 1.10 -3.04 -14.41
N GLY A 68 -0.10 -2.88 -14.97
CA GLY A 68 -0.31 -2.09 -16.19
C GLY A 68 0.15 -0.63 -16.05
N LYS A 69 -0.10 0.00 -14.89
CA LYS A 69 0.32 1.38 -14.63
C LYS A 69 1.80 1.50 -14.29
N MET A 70 2.38 0.51 -13.61
CA MET A 70 3.82 0.43 -13.39
C MET A 70 4.55 0.38 -14.73
N LYS A 71 4.09 -0.46 -15.65
CA LYS A 71 4.64 -0.52 -17.01
C LYS A 71 4.57 0.84 -17.72
N TRP A 72 3.47 1.55 -17.58
CA TRP A 72 3.33 2.89 -18.16
C TRP A 72 4.32 3.91 -17.56
N LEU A 73 4.66 3.78 -16.27
CA LEU A 73 5.68 4.61 -15.60
C LEU A 73 7.12 4.14 -15.85
N GLY A 74 7.31 3.02 -16.55
CA GLY A 74 8.63 2.39 -16.74
C GLY A 74 9.19 1.78 -15.45
N ILE A 75 8.32 1.32 -14.56
CA ILE A 75 8.69 0.61 -13.32
C ILE A 75 8.35 -0.87 -13.50
N SER A 76 9.33 -1.75 -13.34
CA SER A 76 9.08 -3.18 -13.34
C SER A 76 8.70 -3.68 -11.94
N PRO A 77 7.72 -4.61 -11.81
CA PRO A 77 7.48 -5.29 -10.55
C PRO A 77 8.72 -5.97 -9.96
N SER A 78 9.64 -6.43 -10.80
CA SER A 78 10.91 -7.01 -10.37
C SER A 78 11.86 -6.03 -9.69
N ASP A 79 11.67 -4.72 -9.89
CA ASP A 79 12.48 -3.68 -9.26
C ASP A 79 12.04 -3.43 -7.82
N ILE A 80 10.88 -3.98 -7.42
CA ILE A 80 10.30 -3.77 -6.10
C ILE A 80 10.74 -4.88 -5.16
N SER A 81 11.71 -4.57 -4.33
CA SER A 81 12.20 -5.47 -3.29
C SER A 81 11.67 -5.16 -1.88
N HIS A 82 11.10 -3.97 -1.69
CA HIS A 82 10.64 -3.46 -0.40
C HIS A 82 9.31 -2.73 -0.55
N ILE A 83 8.34 -3.09 0.29
CA ILE A 83 7.00 -2.50 0.30
C ILE A 83 6.65 -2.05 1.71
N LEU A 84 6.38 -0.78 1.89
CA LEU A 84 5.93 -0.18 3.13
C LEU A 84 4.40 -0.16 3.12
N ILE A 85 3.75 -0.81 4.07
CA ILE A 85 2.29 -0.89 4.16
C ILE A 85 1.80 0.07 5.24
N THR A 86 0.96 1.02 4.84
CA THR A 86 0.36 1.97 5.77
C THR A 86 -0.66 1.29 6.67
N HIS A 87 -1.54 0.47 6.10
CA HIS A 87 -2.53 -0.33 6.82
C HIS A 87 -3.05 -1.50 5.98
N GLN A 88 -3.77 -2.41 6.60
CA GLN A 88 -4.13 -3.70 6.02
C GLN A 88 -5.39 -3.70 5.12
N ASP A 89 -6.01 -2.55 4.86
CA ASP A 89 -7.19 -2.53 4.01
C ASP A 89 -6.85 -2.98 2.58
N THR A 90 -7.79 -3.65 1.94
CA THR A 90 -7.54 -4.31 0.64
C THR A 90 -7.17 -3.37 -0.48
N ASP A 91 -7.53 -2.10 -0.40
CA ASP A 91 -7.14 -1.05 -1.34
C ASP A 91 -5.71 -0.55 -1.14
N HIS A 92 -5.03 -1.02 -0.09
CA HIS A 92 -3.62 -0.71 0.20
C HIS A 92 -2.70 -1.93 0.13
N ILE A 93 -3.23 -3.15 0.31
CA ILE A 93 -2.42 -4.36 0.37
C ILE A 93 -2.82 -5.44 -0.67
N GLY A 94 -3.85 -5.19 -1.45
CA GLY A 94 -4.46 -6.20 -2.32
C GLY A 94 -3.54 -6.80 -3.37
N ALA A 95 -2.58 -6.06 -3.91
CA ALA A 95 -1.65 -6.59 -4.91
C ALA A 95 -0.53 -7.48 -4.34
N VAL A 96 -0.36 -7.55 -3.02
CA VAL A 96 0.55 -8.50 -2.36
C VAL A 96 -0.17 -9.69 -1.74
N GLU A 97 -1.46 -9.81 -1.94
CA GLU A 97 -2.22 -10.99 -1.50
C GLU A 97 -1.69 -12.26 -2.17
N SER A 98 -1.72 -13.38 -1.44
CA SER A 98 -1.16 -14.67 -1.87
C SER A 98 -1.62 -15.17 -3.24
N ASP A 99 -2.77 -14.69 -3.70
CA ASP A 99 -3.37 -15.07 -4.97
C ASP A 99 -3.11 -14.07 -6.10
N SER A 100 -2.29 -13.04 -5.86
CA SER A 100 -1.94 -12.00 -6.84
C SER A 100 -0.87 -12.45 -7.84
N GLN A 101 -0.85 -13.72 -8.22
CA GLN A 101 0.10 -14.36 -9.14
C GLN A 101 1.59 -14.15 -8.77
N GLY A 102 1.84 -13.79 -7.53
CA GLY A 102 3.19 -13.61 -7.00
C GLY A 102 3.94 -12.41 -7.57
N LEU A 103 3.23 -11.36 -8.02
CA LEU A 103 3.83 -10.15 -8.61
C LEU A 103 4.95 -9.57 -7.74
N PHE A 104 4.77 -9.58 -6.43
CA PHE A 104 5.74 -9.09 -5.45
C PHE A 104 6.18 -10.19 -4.46
N LYS A 105 6.17 -11.45 -4.85
CA LYS A 105 6.40 -12.60 -3.94
C LYS A 105 7.72 -12.54 -3.17
N ASN A 106 8.72 -11.89 -3.72
CA ASN A 106 10.06 -11.79 -3.12
C ASN A 106 10.26 -10.48 -2.34
N ALA A 107 9.30 -9.55 -2.39
CA ALA A 107 9.43 -8.29 -1.69
C ALA A 107 9.31 -8.49 -0.17
N MET A 108 10.16 -7.79 0.59
CA MET A 108 10.04 -7.64 2.03
C MET A 108 8.94 -6.64 2.35
N LEU A 109 7.99 -7.01 3.19
CA LEU A 109 6.95 -6.10 3.65
C LEU A 109 7.33 -5.49 5.00
N TYR A 110 7.08 -4.21 5.14
CA TYR A 110 7.18 -3.45 6.38
C TYR A 110 5.78 -3.02 6.80
N ILE A 111 5.37 -3.38 8.00
CA ILE A 111 4.01 -3.11 8.49
C ILE A 111 4.04 -2.87 10.00
N GLY A 112 3.22 -1.95 10.49
CA GLY A 112 3.10 -1.70 11.93
C GLY A 112 2.70 -2.96 12.73
N LYS A 113 3.27 -3.16 13.91
CA LYS A 113 2.96 -4.30 14.80
C LYS A 113 1.46 -4.42 15.09
N ILE A 114 0.81 -3.29 15.33
CA ILE A 114 -0.65 -3.26 15.62
C ILE A 114 -1.41 -3.67 14.36
N GLU A 115 -1.03 -3.16 13.19
CA GLU A 115 -1.68 -3.46 11.93
C GLU A 115 -1.54 -4.94 11.55
N ASN A 116 -0.40 -5.53 11.84
CA ASN A 116 -0.18 -6.96 11.63
C ASN A 116 -1.16 -7.85 12.43
N GLN A 117 -1.71 -7.38 13.57
CA GLN A 117 -2.72 -8.15 14.32
C GLN A 117 -4.01 -8.36 13.51
N TYR A 118 -4.37 -7.37 12.68
CA TYR A 118 -5.49 -7.51 11.75
C TYR A 118 -5.13 -8.49 10.63
N LEU A 119 -3.90 -8.39 10.10
CA LEU A 119 -3.44 -9.20 8.99
C LEU A 119 -3.39 -10.70 9.35
N ILE A 120 -2.95 -11.04 10.56
CA ILE A 120 -2.92 -12.44 11.04
C ILE A 120 -4.24 -12.90 11.68
N GLY A 121 -5.27 -12.08 11.64
CA GLY A 121 -6.62 -12.43 12.11
C GLY A 121 -6.83 -12.44 13.61
N LYS A 122 -5.86 -11.98 14.41
CA LYS A 122 -6.03 -11.82 15.87
C LYS A 122 -7.07 -10.77 16.20
N VAL A 123 -7.14 -9.71 15.41
CA VAL A 123 -8.14 -8.66 15.49
C VAL A 123 -8.86 -8.58 14.15
N ARG A 124 -10.16 -8.36 14.17
CA ARG A 124 -10.96 -8.16 12.95
C ARG A 124 -11.43 -6.73 12.87
N ARG A 125 -11.10 -6.07 11.77
CA ARG A 125 -11.61 -4.76 11.50
C ARG A 125 -13.09 -4.83 11.13
N LYS A 126 -13.86 -4.00 11.78
CA LYS A 126 -15.28 -3.80 11.52
C LYS A 126 -15.48 -2.35 11.09
N VAL A 127 -16.21 -2.16 10.02
CA VAL A 127 -16.55 -0.83 9.48
C VAL A 127 -18.06 -0.62 9.53
N MET A 128 -18.51 0.62 9.36
CA MET A 128 -19.94 0.99 9.39
C MET A 128 -20.67 0.44 10.62
N TRP A 129 -20.24 0.92 11.81
CA TRP A 129 -20.82 0.54 13.10
C TRP A 129 -20.86 -0.97 13.35
N HIS A 130 -19.80 -1.65 12.96
CA HIS A 130 -19.63 -3.11 13.13
C HIS A 130 -20.55 -3.99 12.26
N MET A 131 -21.25 -3.44 11.27
CA MET A 131 -22.12 -4.22 10.39
C MET A 131 -21.34 -5.04 9.34
N TYR A 132 -20.18 -4.55 8.91
CA TYR A 132 -19.36 -5.24 7.91
C TYR A 132 -17.99 -5.62 8.46
N LYS A 133 -17.59 -6.87 8.21
CA LYS A 133 -16.23 -7.35 8.43
C LYS A 133 -15.47 -7.21 7.12
N LEU A 134 -14.35 -6.50 7.14
CA LEU A 134 -13.50 -6.45 5.96
C LEU A 134 -12.89 -7.82 5.68
N PRO A 135 -12.69 -8.18 4.40
CA PRO A 135 -11.99 -9.39 4.03
C PRO A 135 -10.60 -9.41 4.64
N GLN A 136 -10.20 -10.57 5.13
CA GLN A 136 -8.83 -10.76 5.59
C GLN A 136 -7.97 -11.12 4.39
N VAL A 137 -6.87 -10.40 4.22
CA VAL A 137 -5.87 -10.65 3.20
C VAL A 137 -4.88 -11.69 3.71
N THR A 138 -4.50 -12.66 2.90
CA THR A 138 -3.47 -13.65 3.23
C THR A 138 -2.18 -13.29 2.50
N ILE A 139 -1.08 -13.17 3.26
CA ILE A 139 0.22 -12.76 2.74
C ILE A 139 1.28 -13.76 3.16
N HIS A 140 2.09 -14.20 2.20
CA HIS A 140 3.21 -15.13 2.41
C HIS A 140 4.58 -14.44 2.42
N ASN A 141 4.66 -13.18 2.04
CA ASN A 141 5.90 -12.42 2.06
C ASN A 141 6.52 -12.39 3.45
N LYS A 142 7.85 -12.34 3.51
CA LYS A 142 8.55 -11.99 4.74
C LYS A 142 8.14 -10.60 5.20
N LYS A 143 7.98 -10.44 6.51
CA LYS A 143 7.51 -9.19 7.12
C LYS A 143 8.49 -8.71 8.19
N THR A 144 8.76 -7.42 8.16
CA THR A 144 9.37 -6.67 9.27
C THR A 144 8.26 -5.90 9.98
N LEU A 145 8.16 -6.10 11.28
CA LEU A 145 7.15 -5.44 12.11
C LEU A 145 7.74 -4.18 12.74
N LEU A 146 7.09 -3.07 12.48
CA LEU A 146 7.56 -1.75 12.88
C LEU A 146 6.87 -1.27 14.16
N ASP A 147 7.64 -0.61 15.01
CA ASP A 147 7.15 0.18 16.15
C ASP A 147 6.96 1.66 15.77
N ASP A 148 6.33 2.42 16.65
CA ASP A 148 6.25 3.87 16.51
C ASP A 148 7.63 4.52 16.67
N ASN A 149 7.88 5.56 15.87
CA ASN A 149 9.14 6.32 15.83
C ASN A 149 10.39 5.48 15.48
N GLU A 150 10.20 4.32 14.84
CA GLU A 150 11.32 3.50 14.41
C GLU A 150 11.99 4.12 13.17
N VAL A 151 13.32 4.06 13.14
CA VAL A 151 14.14 4.51 12.02
C VAL A 151 14.90 3.32 11.45
N PHE A 152 14.82 3.11 10.16
CA PHE A 152 15.54 2.04 9.47
C PHE A 152 16.03 2.48 8.10
N TYR A 153 16.85 1.66 7.48
CA TYR A 153 17.44 1.94 6.18
C TYR A 153 17.14 0.82 5.19
N ILE A 154 16.79 1.20 3.98
CA ILE A 154 16.75 0.32 2.81
C ILE A 154 17.87 0.81 1.89
N ASN A 155 18.99 0.12 1.89
CA ASN A 155 20.24 0.60 1.30
C ASN A 155 20.60 2.00 1.86
N ASP A 156 20.68 3.02 1.01
CA ASP A 156 20.96 4.40 1.38
C ASP A 156 19.70 5.28 1.60
N ILE A 157 18.52 4.66 1.55
CA ILE A 157 17.26 5.34 1.81
C ILE A 157 16.94 5.23 3.31
N LYS A 158 16.96 6.38 4.00
CA LYS A 158 16.51 6.47 5.39
C LYS A 158 14.99 6.54 5.43
N ILE A 159 14.37 5.74 6.27
CA ILE A 159 12.93 5.71 6.49
C ILE A 159 12.66 5.88 7.97
N GLU A 160 11.78 6.82 8.29
CA GLU A 160 11.25 7.04 9.63
C GLU A 160 9.77 6.69 9.60
N CYS A 161 9.30 5.89 10.54
CA CYS A 161 7.90 5.50 10.59
C CYS A 161 7.22 6.03 11.85
N PHE A 162 5.97 6.43 11.71
CA PHE A 162 5.17 7.02 12.77
C PHE A 162 3.83 6.31 12.83
N LEU A 163 3.42 5.94 14.06
CA LEU A 163 2.08 5.43 14.31
C LEU A 163 1.09 6.60 14.38
N VAL A 164 0.14 6.63 13.47
CA VAL A 164 -0.90 7.67 13.39
C VAL A 164 -2.28 7.01 13.45
N PRO A 165 -2.77 6.62 14.64
CA PRO A 165 -4.06 5.97 14.76
C PRO A 165 -5.19 6.91 14.37
N GLY A 166 -6.18 6.36 13.69
CA GLY A 166 -7.36 7.12 13.20
C GLY A 166 -8.17 6.26 12.26
N HIS A 167 -7.77 6.15 11.02
CA HIS A 167 -8.40 5.27 10.04
C HIS A 167 -8.33 3.80 10.48
N THR A 168 -7.16 3.33 10.91
CA THR A 168 -6.97 2.11 11.70
C THR A 168 -6.20 2.44 12.98
N TRP A 169 -6.21 1.54 13.96
CA TRP A 169 -5.43 1.70 15.19
C TRP A 169 -3.92 1.56 14.96
N GLY A 170 -3.53 0.83 13.90
CA GLY A 170 -2.15 0.56 13.55
C GLY A 170 -1.66 1.31 12.32
N HIS A 171 -2.37 2.33 11.86
CA HIS A 171 -2.00 3.09 10.66
C HIS A 171 -0.61 3.70 10.80
N MET A 172 0.25 3.44 9.82
CA MET A 172 1.62 3.93 9.78
C MET A 172 1.77 5.03 8.71
N VAL A 173 2.55 6.03 9.04
CA VAL A 173 3.03 7.06 8.10
C VAL A 173 4.53 6.91 7.97
N TYR A 174 5.05 7.08 6.77
CA TYR A 174 6.47 6.96 6.46
C TYR A 174 7.04 8.28 5.97
N SER A 175 8.11 8.73 6.62
CA SER A 175 8.96 9.80 6.11
C SER A 175 10.16 9.16 5.43
N VAL A 176 10.32 9.44 4.15
CA VAL A 176 11.44 8.94 3.35
C VAL A 176 12.38 10.09 3.12
N SER A 177 13.54 10.06 3.78
CA SER A 177 14.50 11.15 3.71
C SER A 177 15.48 10.97 2.57
N TYR A 178 15.30 11.80 1.59
CA TYR A 178 16.38 12.52 0.94
C TYR A 178 16.00 13.98 1.03
N THR A 179 16.64 14.71 1.95
CA THR A 179 16.56 16.18 2.09
C THR A 179 15.28 16.79 1.47
N HIS A 180 14.19 16.90 2.22
CA HIS A 180 13.00 17.74 2.04
C HIS A 180 11.69 17.16 1.45
N LEU A 181 11.49 15.86 1.28
CA LEU A 181 10.17 15.35 0.91
C LEU A 181 9.59 14.43 1.98
N THR A 182 8.66 14.96 2.73
CA THR A 182 7.67 14.17 3.46
C THR A 182 6.59 13.80 2.45
N LEU A 183 6.41 12.52 2.14
CA LEU A 183 5.24 12.07 1.38
C LEU A 183 4.07 12.00 2.35
N PRO A 184 3.09 12.91 2.29
CA PRO A 184 1.90 12.77 3.08
C PRO A 184 1.10 11.59 2.54
N THR A 185 0.99 10.54 3.32
CA THR A 185 -0.03 9.52 3.08
C THR A 185 -1.36 10.19 3.42
N ILE A 186 -2.06 10.69 2.42
CA ILE A 186 -3.42 11.19 2.58
C ILE A 186 -4.30 9.96 2.79
N ALA A 187 -4.73 9.78 4.03
CA ALA A 187 -5.76 8.82 4.40
C ALA A 187 -7.12 9.28 3.87
#